data_2226dc60376dc97ef145de5d0abc91c7
#
_entry.id   2226dc60376dc97ef145de5d0abc91c7
#
_cell.length_a   1.000
_cell.length_b   1.000
_cell.length_c   1.000
_cell.angle_alpha   90.00
_cell.angle_beta   90.00
_cell.angle_gamma   90.00
#
_symmetry.space_group_name_H-M   'P 1'
#
loop_
_entity.id
_entity.type
_entity.pdbx_description
1 polymer ?
#
loop_
_entity_poly.entity_id
_entity_poly.type
_entity_poly.pdbx_seq_one_letter_code
_entity_poly.pdbx_strand_id
1 'polypeptide(L)'
;LIEVMSGHGNSEEYRDFRTILIDQDGSITCPTPTKNYEPSCWRAGKIVENRCLADGNNKENCSLLRQETSQKFSESRLNQRGQIVGKTKMEEWLNAGQCTDCFLPSYNYRPKSSVQYSLAKTDFSDPDNPKNYRWGFIAASDIHSARPGTGYKEVLRLKNTDGNGPSEPKVAVALPGISNSIELARFSSFLITGGLAAVHSKDRTKQSIWDALDNKETYGTSGDRILLWFDLLNGDKGKMPMGSETSINENPIFEVNAVGAFKQNPGCPEFSLTS
;
A
#
# COMPACT_ATOMS: atom_id res chain seq x y z
N LEU A 1 -6.81 -1.05 -15.50
CA LEU A 1 -6.29 -1.83 -14.37
C LEU A 1 -6.16 -0.95 -13.13
N ILE A 2 -6.31 -1.57 -11.97
CA ILE A 2 -6.08 -0.93 -10.66
C ILE A 2 -5.23 -1.84 -9.78
N GLU A 3 -4.29 -1.25 -9.06
CA GLU A 3 -3.46 -1.98 -8.10
C GLU A 3 -4.19 -2.13 -6.77
N VAL A 4 -4.38 -3.38 -6.33
CA VAL A 4 -5.06 -3.70 -5.07
C VAL A 4 -4.10 -3.84 -3.89
N MET A 5 -2.84 -4.15 -4.17
CA MET A 5 -1.79 -4.23 -3.14
C MET A 5 -0.40 -4.03 -3.72
N SER A 6 0.49 -3.51 -2.88
CA SER A 6 1.91 -3.34 -3.19
C SER A 6 2.76 -3.58 -1.93
N GLY A 7 4.06 -3.37 -2.05
CA GLY A 7 4.97 -3.43 -0.90
C GLY A 7 4.70 -2.38 0.18
N HIS A 8 3.83 -1.42 -0.08
CA HIS A 8 3.41 -0.39 0.88
C HIS A 8 2.07 -0.69 1.56
N GLY A 9 1.41 -1.80 1.24
CA GLY A 9 0.14 -2.19 1.83
C GLY A 9 -0.92 -2.53 0.80
N ASN A 10 -2.18 -2.54 1.21
CA ASN A 10 -3.31 -2.80 0.34
C ASN A 10 -4.23 -1.58 0.19
N SER A 11 -4.90 -1.49 -0.94
CA SER A 11 -5.94 -0.49 -1.22
C SER A 11 -7.31 -1.14 -1.48
N GLU A 12 -7.46 -2.43 -1.17
CA GLU A 12 -8.66 -3.20 -1.48
C GLU A 12 -9.88 -2.63 -0.78
N GLU A 13 -9.83 -2.52 0.53
CA GLU A 13 -10.97 -2.16 1.35
C GLU A 13 -10.92 -0.72 1.90
N TYR A 14 -12.11 -0.20 2.15
CA TYR A 14 -12.26 1.05 2.87
C TYR A 14 -12.05 0.84 4.38
N ARG A 15 -11.17 1.67 4.95
CA ARG A 15 -11.01 1.80 6.41
C ARG A 15 -11.18 3.26 6.80
N ASP A 16 -11.93 3.51 7.86
CA ASP A 16 -12.16 4.89 8.35
C ASP A 16 -10.99 5.40 9.20
N PHE A 17 -9.77 5.16 8.73
CA PHE A 17 -8.57 5.72 9.32
C PHE A 17 -8.22 7.04 8.66
N ARG A 18 -7.80 8.00 9.46
CA ARG A 18 -7.35 9.32 8.98
C ARG A 18 -5.89 9.51 9.32
N THR A 19 -5.10 9.91 8.35
CA THR A 19 -3.70 10.31 8.58
C THR A 19 -3.62 11.67 9.25
N ILE A 20 -4.55 12.55 8.93
CA ILE A 20 -4.75 13.88 9.49
C ILE A 20 -6.25 14.19 9.51
N LEU A 21 -6.66 15.08 10.39
CA LEU A 21 -7.98 15.71 10.37
C LEU A 21 -7.83 17.11 9.76
N ILE A 22 -8.78 17.48 8.92
CA ILE A 22 -8.88 18.81 8.33
C ILE A 22 -10.25 19.34 8.67
N ASP A 23 -10.31 20.39 9.47
CA ASP A 23 -11.55 21.02 9.88
C ASP A 23 -12.12 21.94 8.79
N GLN A 24 -13.32 22.45 9.01
CA GLN A 24 -14.01 23.29 8.02
C GLN A 24 -13.28 24.60 7.72
N ASP A 25 -12.53 25.13 8.68
CA ASP A 25 -11.70 26.32 8.55
C ASP A 25 -10.33 26.04 7.89
N GLY A 26 -10.07 24.77 7.56
CA GLY A 26 -8.80 24.33 6.97
C GLY A 26 -7.70 24.04 7.99
N SER A 27 -7.98 24.12 9.29
CA SER A 27 -7.02 23.74 10.33
C SER A 27 -6.72 22.24 10.28
N ILE A 28 -5.48 21.88 10.56
CA ILE A 28 -4.99 20.49 10.46
C ILE A 28 -4.61 20.03 11.84
N THR A 29 -5.10 18.87 12.23
CA THR A 29 -4.76 18.23 13.50
C THR A 29 -4.38 16.76 13.32
N CYS A 30 -3.60 16.25 14.29
CA CYS A 30 -3.26 14.84 14.33
C CYS A 30 -4.40 14.05 14.99
N PRO A 31 -4.93 13.00 14.35
CA PRO A 31 -5.95 12.15 14.96
C PRO A 31 -5.45 11.49 16.23
N THR A 32 -6.34 11.28 17.18
CA THR A 32 -6.05 10.46 18.36
C THR A 32 -5.95 8.98 17.95
N PRO A 33 -4.97 8.23 18.49
CA PRO A 33 -4.87 6.79 18.26
C PRO A 33 -6.12 6.04 18.70
N THR A 34 -6.45 4.99 17.95
CA THR A 34 -7.46 4.01 18.32
C THR A 34 -6.81 2.67 18.66
N LYS A 35 -7.62 1.69 19.08
CA LYS A 35 -7.14 0.32 19.34
C LYS A 35 -6.43 -0.29 18.13
N ASN A 36 -6.93 -0.01 16.94
CA ASN A 36 -6.53 -0.67 15.69
C ASN A 36 -5.68 0.21 14.77
N TYR A 37 -5.44 1.46 15.16
CA TYR A 37 -4.71 2.41 14.33
C TYR A 37 -4.00 3.48 15.16
N GLU A 38 -2.69 3.61 14.96
CA GLU A 38 -1.88 4.72 15.49
C GLU A 38 -1.48 5.64 14.33
N PRO A 39 -1.92 6.91 14.29
CA PRO A 39 -1.51 7.85 13.25
C PRO A 39 0.01 8.11 13.26
N SER A 40 0.61 8.24 12.08
CA SER A 40 2.06 8.52 11.99
C SER A 40 2.47 9.84 12.64
N CYS A 41 1.61 10.86 12.61
CA CYS A 41 1.87 12.13 13.31
C CYS A 41 1.92 11.96 14.82
N TRP A 42 1.06 11.11 15.38
CA TRP A 42 1.09 10.79 16.80
C TRP A 42 2.39 10.08 17.19
N ARG A 43 2.79 9.10 16.38
CA ARG A 43 4.02 8.35 16.60
C ARG A 43 5.26 9.22 16.46
N ALA A 44 5.30 10.14 15.51
CA ALA A 44 6.36 11.13 15.35
C ALA A 44 6.60 11.92 16.64
N GLY A 45 5.51 12.42 17.23
CA GLY A 45 5.59 13.09 18.53
C GLY A 45 6.10 12.20 19.66
N LYS A 46 5.65 10.92 19.69
CA LYS A 46 6.10 9.95 20.69
C LYS A 46 7.59 9.63 20.59
N ILE A 47 8.13 9.50 19.39
CA ILE A 47 9.55 9.27 19.17
C ILE A 47 10.37 10.42 19.78
N VAL A 48 9.96 11.66 19.51
CA VAL A 48 10.67 12.84 20.00
C VAL A 48 10.51 12.99 21.51
N GLU A 49 9.32 12.73 22.07
CA GLU A 49 9.09 12.71 23.52
C GLU A 49 10.02 11.71 24.23
N ASN A 50 10.07 10.47 23.71
CA ASN A 50 10.91 9.42 24.28
C ASN A 50 12.41 9.78 24.28
N ARG A 51 12.89 10.38 23.20
CA ARG A 51 14.28 10.86 23.10
C ARG A 51 14.54 11.99 24.09
N CYS A 52 13.63 12.96 24.16
CA CYS A 52 13.72 14.08 25.08
C CYS A 52 13.82 13.61 26.55
N LEU A 53 13.01 12.62 26.94
CA LEU A 53 13.04 12.03 28.28
C LEU A 53 14.33 11.24 28.53
N ALA A 54 14.82 10.51 27.52
CA ALA A 54 16.07 9.76 27.61
C ALA A 54 17.28 10.69 27.78
N ASP A 55 17.21 11.90 27.23
CA ASP A 55 18.22 12.95 27.41
C ASP A 55 18.13 13.66 28.79
N GLY A 56 17.25 13.22 29.69
CA GLY A 56 17.11 13.71 31.04
C GLY A 56 16.30 15.01 31.19
N ASN A 57 15.57 15.41 30.15
CA ASN A 57 14.72 16.60 30.22
C ASN A 57 13.45 16.35 31.02
N ASN A 58 12.82 17.42 31.53
CA ASN A 58 11.60 17.30 32.30
C ASN A 58 10.40 16.88 31.41
N LYS A 59 9.43 16.20 32.03
CA LYS A 59 8.28 15.61 31.35
C LYS A 59 7.40 16.66 30.68
N GLU A 60 7.27 17.84 31.25
CA GLU A 60 6.42 18.91 30.72
C GLU A 60 6.98 19.42 29.38
N ASN A 61 8.27 19.76 29.35
CA ASN A 61 8.93 20.18 28.13
C ASN A 61 8.89 19.12 27.05
N CYS A 62 9.09 17.84 27.41
CA CYS A 62 9.03 16.75 26.45
C CYS A 62 7.61 16.55 25.89
N SER A 63 6.58 16.78 26.71
CA SER A 63 5.18 16.73 26.27
C SER A 63 4.83 17.86 25.30
N LEU A 64 5.32 19.08 25.55
CA LEU A 64 5.16 20.19 24.62
C LEU A 64 5.83 19.91 23.28
N LEU A 65 7.07 19.42 23.34
CA LEU A 65 7.82 19.05 22.12
C LEU A 65 7.12 17.94 21.32
N ARG A 66 6.48 16.98 22.00
CA ARG A 66 5.64 15.97 21.37
C ARG A 66 4.48 16.59 20.59
N GLN A 67 3.74 17.49 21.22
CA GLN A 67 2.58 18.13 20.61
C GLN A 67 3.00 18.94 19.38
N GLU A 68 4.05 19.75 19.52
CA GLU A 68 4.60 20.55 18.43
C GLU A 68 5.07 19.67 17.26
N THR A 69 5.76 18.57 17.55
CA THR A 69 6.22 17.62 16.53
C THR A 69 5.05 16.96 15.81
N SER A 70 4.02 16.52 16.55
CA SER A 70 2.82 15.92 15.96
C SER A 70 2.11 16.90 15.03
N GLN A 71 2.00 18.15 15.42
CA GLN A 71 1.39 19.20 14.62
C GLN A 71 2.19 19.48 13.35
N LYS A 72 3.48 19.73 13.45
CA LYS A 72 4.37 19.95 12.31
C LYS A 72 4.36 18.77 11.34
N PHE A 73 4.29 17.55 11.85
CA PHE A 73 4.20 16.34 11.04
C PHE A 73 2.88 16.30 10.25
N SER A 74 1.77 16.64 10.89
CA SER A 74 0.45 16.70 10.23
C SER A 74 0.42 17.74 9.12
N GLU A 75 0.95 18.92 9.36
CA GLU A 75 1.03 20.02 8.39
C GLU A 75 1.97 19.71 7.22
N SER A 76 3.08 19.01 7.46
CA SER A 76 4.05 18.62 6.44
C SER A 76 3.45 17.72 5.37
N ARG A 77 2.41 16.96 5.73
CA ARG A 77 1.70 16.06 4.83
C ARG A 77 1.04 16.77 3.64
N LEU A 78 0.57 17.98 3.82
CA LEU A 78 -0.02 18.75 2.72
C LEU A 78 1.05 19.35 1.80
N ASN A 79 2.22 19.63 2.33
CA ASN A 79 3.27 20.36 1.64
C ASN A 79 4.43 19.51 1.14
N GLN A 80 4.47 18.22 1.50
CA GLN A 80 5.54 17.25 1.16
C GLN A 80 6.97 17.78 1.47
N ARG A 81 7.11 18.67 2.45
CA ARG A 81 8.38 19.34 2.75
C ARG A 81 8.94 18.90 4.11
N GLY A 82 10.11 18.30 4.08
CA GLY A 82 11.00 18.14 5.23
C GLY A 82 10.81 16.86 6.05
N GLN A 83 11.92 16.37 6.56
CA GLN A 83 11.96 15.32 7.56
C GLN A 83 11.73 15.94 8.95
N ILE A 84 10.53 15.78 9.50
CA ILE A 84 10.17 16.39 10.79
C ILE A 84 10.88 15.67 11.95
N VAL A 85 11.03 14.35 11.86
CA VAL A 85 11.74 13.55 12.87
C VAL A 85 13.03 13.03 12.27
N GLY A 86 14.15 13.67 12.59
CA GLY A 86 15.46 13.31 12.07
C GLY A 86 16.03 12.03 12.69
N LYS A 87 16.91 11.34 11.94
CA LYS A 87 17.69 10.18 12.42
C LYS A 87 16.86 9.06 13.05
N THR A 88 15.64 8.83 12.55
CA THR A 88 14.79 7.75 13.04
C THR A 88 15.23 6.40 12.48
N LYS A 89 15.09 5.38 13.32
CA LYS A 89 15.16 3.97 12.91
C LYS A 89 13.76 3.46 12.62
N MET A 90 13.68 2.45 11.78
CA MET A 90 12.39 1.84 11.42
C MET A 90 11.63 1.31 12.63
N GLU A 91 12.36 0.71 13.56
CA GLU A 91 11.82 0.11 14.78
C GLU A 91 11.14 1.14 15.69
N GLU A 92 11.50 2.41 15.61
CA GLU A 92 10.87 3.47 16.40
C GLU A 92 9.45 3.79 15.91
N TRP A 93 9.13 3.49 14.65
CA TRP A 93 7.81 3.76 14.06
C TRP A 93 6.77 2.69 14.37
N LEU A 94 7.19 1.49 14.81
CA LEU A 94 6.32 0.36 15.09
C LEU A 94 5.31 0.14 13.94
N ASN A 95 4.01 0.01 14.28
CA ASN A 95 2.92 -0.16 13.32
C ASN A 95 2.19 1.17 13.00
N ALA A 96 2.82 2.32 13.26
CA ALA A 96 2.19 3.61 13.02
C ALA A 96 1.82 3.80 11.54
N GLY A 97 0.62 4.33 11.32
CA GLY A 97 0.12 4.60 9.99
C GLY A 97 -0.46 3.38 9.25
N GLN A 98 -0.62 2.25 9.90
CA GLN A 98 -1.22 1.04 9.32
C GLN A 98 -2.23 0.39 10.28
N CYS A 99 -3.17 -0.34 9.72
CA CYS A 99 -4.14 -1.08 10.53
C CYS A 99 -3.48 -2.31 11.18
N THR A 100 -3.91 -2.66 12.40
CA THR A 100 -3.41 -3.83 13.14
C THR A 100 -4.35 -5.03 13.05
N ASP A 101 -5.55 -4.84 12.53
CA ASP A 101 -6.62 -5.84 12.43
C ASP A 101 -6.96 -6.24 10.99
N CYS A 102 -6.13 -5.85 10.02
CA CYS A 102 -6.28 -6.21 8.62
C CYS A 102 -5.23 -7.24 8.20
N PHE A 103 -5.52 -7.99 7.12
CA PHE A 103 -4.61 -9.01 6.58
C PHE A 103 -3.30 -8.41 6.09
N LEU A 104 -3.39 -7.31 5.37
CA LEU A 104 -2.24 -6.50 4.97
C LEU A 104 -2.48 -5.06 5.44
N PRO A 105 -1.44 -4.31 5.80
CA PRO A 105 -1.59 -2.92 6.19
C PRO A 105 -2.28 -2.12 5.08
N SER A 106 -3.29 -1.34 5.44
CA SER A 106 -3.90 -0.40 4.51
C SER A 106 -2.97 0.77 4.29
N TYR A 107 -2.45 0.97 3.08
CA TYR A 107 -1.56 2.09 2.81
C TYR A 107 -2.31 3.37 2.43
N ASN A 108 -3.59 3.24 2.11
CA ASN A 108 -4.43 4.34 1.71
C ASN A 108 -5.60 4.52 2.66
N TYR A 109 -5.52 5.55 3.49
CA TYR A 109 -6.47 5.82 4.59
C TYR A 109 -7.57 6.80 4.19
N ARG A 110 -7.69 7.10 2.91
CA ARG A 110 -8.77 7.95 2.41
C ARG A 110 -9.85 7.07 1.82
N PRO A 111 -11.14 7.25 2.19
CA PRO A 111 -12.24 6.46 1.64
C PRO A 111 -12.21 6.39 0.12
N LYS A 112 -11.98 7.54 -0.50
CA LYS A 112 -11.97 7.70 -1.97
C LYS A 112 -10.84 6.98 -2.70
N SER A 113 -9.93 6.37 -1.97
CA SER A 113 -8.75 5.73 -2.54
C SER A 113 -8.79 4.21 -2.42
N SER A 114 -9.82 3.63 -1.81
CA SER A 114 -10.00 2.19 -1.81
C SER A 114 -10.58 1.70 -3.14
N VAL A 115 -10.21 0.50 -3.51
CA VAL A 115 -10.73 -0.18 -4.71
C VAL A 115 -12.23 -0.39 -4.58
N GLN A 116 -12.70 -0.83 -3.41
CA GLN A 116 -14.13 -0.99 -3.12
C GLN A 116 -14.91 0.31 -3.32
N TYR A 117 -14.39 1.44 -2.84
CA TYR A 117 -15.02 2.73 -3.08
C TYR A 117 -15.03 3.10 -4.57
N SER A 118 -13.94 2.82 -5.29
CA SER A 118 -13.86 3.07 -6.73
C SER A 118 -14.87 2.25 -7.51
N LEU A 119 -15.07 0.98 -7.15
CA LEU A 119 -16.08 0.10 -7.77
C LEU A 119 -17.51 0.54 -7.45
N ALA A 120 -17.73 1.12 -6.27
CA ALA A 120 -19.06 1.62 -5.87
C ALA A 120 -19.45 2.94 -6.55
N LYS A 121 -18.51 3.61 -7.24
CA LYS A 121 -18.80 4.85 -7.94
C LYS A 121 -19.53 4.62 -9.25
N THR A 122 -20.53 5.48 -9.47
CA THR A 122 -21.27 5.54 -10.73
C THR A 122 -21.17 6.96 -11.28
N ASP A 123 -20.89 7.10 -12.54
CA ASP A 123 -20.96 8.36 -13.28
C ASP A 123 -22.38 8.54 -13.82
N PHE A 124 -23.06 9.55 -13.32
CA PHE A 124 -24.41 9.95 -13.70
C PHE A 124 -24.43 11.20 -14.60
N SER A 125 -23.34 11.52 -15.28
CA SER A 125 -23.30 12.61 -16.25
C SER A 125 -24.31 12.40 -17.38
N ASP A 126 -24.63 11.14 -17.69
CA ASP A 126 -25.75 10.71 -18.50
C ASP A 126 -26.70 9.87 -17.59
N PRO A 127 -27.80 10.45 -17.04
CA PRO A 127 -28.71 9.75 -16.15
C PRO A 127 -29.42 8.56 -16.77
N ASP A 128 -29.63 8.58 -18.08
CA ASP A 128 -30.30 7.51 -18.82
C ASP A 128 -29.35 6.34 -19.10
N ASN A 129 -28.05 6.56 -19.01
CA ASN A 129 -27.03 5.55 -19.23
C ASN A 129 -25.85 5.69 -18.23
N PRO A 130 -26.10 5.41 -16.94
CA PRO A 130 -25.07 5.54 -15.91
C PRO A 130 -23.92 4.57 -16.13
N LYS A 131 -22.68 5.04 -15.93
CA LYS A 131 -21.46 4.26 -16.15
C LYS A 131 -20.75 3.95 -14.85
N ASN A 132 -20.45 2.68 -14.64
CA ASN A 132 -19.66 2.20 -13.53
C ASN A 132 -18.20 2.00 -13.95
N TYR A 133 -17.28 2.20 -13.01
CA TYR A 133 -15.88 1.83 -13.22
C TYR A 133 -15.73 0.32 -13.13
N ARG A 134 -15.06 -0.27 -14.12
CA ARG A 134 -14.81 -1.70 -14.22
C ARG A 134 -13.32 -1.95 -14.39
N TRP A 135 -12.68 -2.28 -13.30
CA TRP A 135 -11.24 -2.45 -13.24
C TRP A 135 -10.84 -3.93 -13.41
N GLY A 136 -9.73 -4.18 -14.10
CA GLY A 136 -8.95 -5.39 -13.90
C GLY A 136 -8.01 -5.17 -12.71
N PHE A 137 -7.78 -6.21 -11.93
CA PHE A 137 -6.99 -6.12 -10.70
C PHE A 137 -5.56 -6.61 -10.91
N ILE A 138 -4.61 -5.88 -10.37
CA ILE A 138 -3.21 -6.28 -10.32
C ILE A 138 -2.66 -6.07 -8.92
N ALA A 139 -1.51 -6.68 -8.64
CA ALA A 139 -0.73 -6.41 -7.46
C ALA A 139 0.75 -6.32 -7.85
N ALA A 140 1.56 -5.68 -7.03
CA ALA A 140 2.97 -5.49 -7.30
C ALA A 140 3.80 -5.53 -6.02
N SER A 141 5.12 -5.77 -6.16
CA SER A 141 6.05 -5.65 -5.03
C SER A 141 6.43 -4.21 -4.72
N ASP A 142 6.17 -3.31 -5.65
CA ASP A 142 6.56 -1.90 -5.56
C ASP A 142 8.07 -1.71 -5.32
N ILE A 143 8.86 -2.53 -6.00
CA ILE A 143 10.31 -2.48 -5.90
C ILE A 143 10.87 -1.53 -6.96
N HIS A 144 11.66 -0.55 -6.53
CA HIS A 144 12.21 0.50 -7.39
C HIS A 144 13.66 0.23 -7.87
N SER A 145 14.10 -1.02 -7.81
CA SER A 145 15.46 -1.42 -8.19
C SER A 145 15.58 -2.06 -9.58
N ALA A 146 14.53 -1.97 -10.41
CA ALA A 146 14.46 -2.60 -11.74
C ALA A 146 14.77 -4.12 -11.74
N ARG A 147 14.43 -4.82 -10.65
CA ARG A 147 14.61 -6.26 -10.48
C ARG A 147 13.25 -6.95 -10.32
N PRO A 148 12.49 -7.14 -11.38
CA PRO A 148 11.16 -7.71 -11.30
C PRO A 148 11.17 -9.09 -10.63
N GLY A 149 10.15 -9.35 -9.80
CA GLY A 149 10.00 -10.61 -9.08
C GLY A 149 10.89 -10.80 -7.86
N THR A 150 11.62 -9.76 -7.44
CA THR A 150 12.54 -9.81 -6.27
C THR A 150 12.03 -8.99 -5.08
N GLY A 151 10.78 -8.63 -5.04
CA GLY A 151 10.20 -7.70 -4.06
C GLY A 151 9.97 -8.27 -2.66
N TYR A 152 10.73 -9.27 -2.24
CA TYR A 152 10.66 -9.81 -0.87
C TYR A 152 11.34 -8.82 0.09
N LYS A 153 10.56 -7.85 0.55
CA LYS A 153 11.07 -6.77 1.42
C LYS A 153 11.43 -7.25 2.83
N GLU A 154 10.95 -8.41 3.26
CA GLU A 154 11.36 -9.07 4.49
C GLU A 154 12.82 -9.53 4.46
N VAL A 155 13.33 -9.83 3.27
CA VAL A 155 14.74 -10.14 3.04
C VAL A 155 15.45 -8.90 2.52
N LEU A 156 16.56 -8.53 3.13
CA LEU A 156 17.29 -7.30 2.79
C LEU A 156 16.38 -6.04 2.87
N ARG A 157 15.57 -5.98 3.89
CA ARG A 157 14.56 -4.96 4.11
C ARG A 157 15.03 -3.54 3.81
N LEU A 158 16.20 -3.17 4.32
CA LEU A 158 16.77 -1.84 4.12
C LEU A 158 17.27 -1.59 2.68
N LYS A 159 17.64 -2.64 1.95
CA LYS A 159 18.13 -2.51 0.57
C LYS A 159 17.00 -2.57 -0.47
N ASN A 160 15.89 -3.20 -0.11
CA ASN A 160 14.74 -3.41 -1.01
C ASN A 160 13.63 -2.41 -0.78
N THR A 161 13.87 -1.34 -0.04
CA THR A 161 12.92 -0.25 0.16
C THR A 161 13.50 1.05 -0.37
N ASP A 162 12.65 1.86 -0.97
CA ASP A 162 12.92 3.26 -1.31
C ASP A 162 12.84 4.20 -0.09
N GLY A 163 12.40 3.68 1.06
CA GLY A 163 12.33 4.41 2.32
C GLY A 163 13.66 4.90 2.87
N ASN A 164 14.79 4.36 2.41
CA ASN A 164 16.13 4.79 2.82
C ASN A 164 16.68 6.00 2.04
N GLY A 165 15.94 6.46 1.03
CA GLY A 165 16.46 7.48 0.12
C GLY A 165 17.57 6.95 -0.81
N PRO A 166 18.23 7.83 -1.53
CA PRO A 166 19.28 7.46 -2.43
C PRO A 166 20.47 6.88 -1.68
N SER A 167 21.06 5.84 -2.23
CA SER A 167 22.25 5.16 -1.67
C SER A 167 23.49 6.05 -1.60
N GLU A 168 23.52 7.11 -2.41
CA GLU A 168 24.60 8.09 -2.42
C GLU A 168 24.07 9.53 -2.31
N PRO A 169 24.65 10.37 -1.43
CA PRO A 169 24.24 11.75 -1.27
C PRO A 169 24.27 12.58 -2.56
N LYS A 170 25.14 12.25 -3.49
CA LYS A 170 25.28 12.94 -4.78
C LYS A 170 24.05 12.77 -5.68
N VAL A 171 23.34 11.66 -5.57
CA VAL A 171 22.12 11.40 -6.35
C VAL A 171 20.96 12.25 -5.85
N ALA A 172 20.91 12.55 -4.57
CA ALA A 172 19.88 13.40 -3.96
C ALA A 172 19.92 14.85 -4.47
N VAL A 173 21.08 15.34 -4.87
CA VAL A 173 21.28 16.71 -5.39
C VAL A 173 20.95 16.80 -6.89
N ALA A 174 21.00 15.68 -7.61
CA ALA A 174 20.87 15.64 -9.06
C ALA A 174 19.42 15.65 -9.57
N LEU A 175 18.42 15.50 -8.69
CA LEU A 175 17.00 15.47 -9.06
C LEU A 175 16.28 16.69 -8.46
N PRO A 176 16.22 17.83 -9.16
CA PRO A 176 15.48 19.00 -8.71
C PRO A 176 13.99 18.65 -8.59
N GLY A 177 13.41 18.82 -7.40
CA GLY A 177 12.01 18.53 -7.13
C GLY A 177 11.75 17.19 -6.42
N ILE A 178 12.67 16.24 -6.42
CA ILE A 178 12.69 15.15 -5.47
C ILE A 178 13.58 15.59 -4.32
N SER A 179 12.99 16.32 -3.41
CA SER A 179 13.73 16.81 -2.25
C SER A 179 14.11 15.65 -1.35
N ASN A 180 15.20 15.83 -0.60
CA ASN A 180 15.62 14.99 0.54
C ASN A 180 14.55 14.83 1.64
N SER A 181 13.36 15.27 1.38
CA SER A 181 12.19 15.36 2.23
C SER A 181 11.10 14.35 1.93
N ILE A 182 11.37 13.34 1.09
CA ILE A 182 10.53 12.15 1.11
C ILE A 182 10.60 11.64 2.54
N GLU A 183 9.45 11.48 3.14
CA GLU A 183 9.30 11.05 4.50
C GLU A 183 9.74 9.60 4.66
N LEU A 184 11.04 9.40 4.68
CA LEU A 184 11.71 8.11 4.74
C LEU A 184 11.22 7.26 5.92
N ALA A 185 10.94 7.92 7.02
CA ALA A 185 10.54 7.28 8.26
C ALA A 185 9.19 6.56 8.15
N ARG A 186 8.22 7.14 7.44
CA ARG A 186 6.91 6.49 7.25
C ARG A 186 7.00 5.32 6.29
N PHE A 187 7.66 5.50 5.17
CA PHE A 187 7.85 4.42 4.20
C PHE A 187 8.59 3.23 4.81
N SER A 188 9.46 3.49 5.77
CA SER A 188 10.19 2.45 6.49
C SER A 188 9.31 1.57 7.37
N SER A 189 8.18 2.07 7.87
CA SER A 189 7.25 1.27 8.67
C SER A 189 6.38 0.31 7.84
N PHE A 190 6.28 0.54 6.52
CA PHE A 190 5.49 -0.26 5.59
C PHE A 190 6.35 -1.22 4.77
N LEU A 191 7.10 -2.06 5.43
CA LEU A 191 7.99 -3.00 4.76
C LEU A 191 7.39 -4.39 4.75
N ILE A 192 6.48 -4.61 3.83
CA ILE A 192 5.90 -5.91 3.56
C ILE A 192 6.33 -6.39 2.18
N THR A 193 6.35 -7.70 2.00
CA THR A 193 6.41 -8.27 0.65
C THR A 193 5.14 -7.88 -0.07
N GLY A 194 5.31 -7.25 -1.20
CA GLY A 194 4.19 -6.84 -2.04
C GLY A 194 3.60 -8.02 -2.79
N GLY A 195 2.62 -7.69 -3.63
CA GLY A 195 1.94 -8.68 -4.43
C GLY A 195 2.66 -9.04 -5.72
N LEU A 196 2.08 -9.99 -6.42
CA LEU A 196 2.43 -10.35 -7.79
C LEU A 196 1.19 -10.16 -8.67
N ALA A 197 1.38 -9.57 -9.85
CA ALA A 197 0.37 -9.57 -10.89
C ALA A 197 0.42 -10.90 -11.66
N ALA A 198 -0.76 -11.44 -11.92
CA ALA A 198 -0.93 -12.60 -12.80
C ALA A 198 -1.89 -12.27 -13.93
N VAL A 199 -1.74 -12.94 -15.06
CA VAL A 199 -2.53 -12.76 -16.26
C VAL A 199 -2.83 -14.11 -16.90
N HIS A 200 -4.09 -14.33 -17.27
CA HIS A 200 -4.52 -15.49 -18.05
C HIS A 200 -4.29 -15.23 -19.53
N SER A 201 -3.18 -15.68 -20.06
CA SER A 201 -2.81 -15.50 -21.45
C SER A 201 -2.68 -16.84 -22.17
N LYS A 202 -3.03 -16.88 -23.46
CA LYS A 202 -2.94 -18.09 -24.30
C LYS A 202 -1.50 -18.57 -24.45
N ASP A 203 -0.58 -17.64 -24.53
CA ASP A 203 0.84 -17.89 -24.66
C ASP A 203 1.67 -16.72 -24.05
N ARG A 204 3.00 -16.77 -24.20
CA ARG A 204 3.91 -15.76 -23.65
C ARG A 204 4.31 -14.68 -24.66
N THR A 205 3.58 -14.53 -25.74
CA THR A 205 3.86 -13.44 -26.68
C THR A 205 3.40 -12.10 -26.07
N LYS A 206 4.06 -11.03 -26.48
CA LYS A 206 3.71 -9.68 -26.05
C LYS A 206 2.24 -9.35 -26.35
N GLN A 207 1.78 -9.74 -27.53
CA GLN A 207 0.40 -9.45 -27.95
C GLN A 207 -0.61 -10.20 -27.09
N SER A 208 -0.40 -11.51 -26.89
CA SER A 208 -1.31 -12.33 -26.09
C SER A 208 -1.41 -11.87 -24.63
N ILE A 209 -0.28 -11.45 -24.05
CA ILE A 209 -0.26 -10.86 -22.70
C ILE A 209 -0.99 -9.51 -22.68
N TRP A 210 -0.80 -8.68 -23.70
CA TRP A 210 -1.47 -7.39 -23.80
C TRP A 210 -2.98 -7.54 -23.95
N ASP A 211 -3.43 -8.45 -24.79
CA ASP A 211 -4.86 -8.74 -25.00
C ASP A 211 -5.51 -9.19 -23.68
N ALA A 212 -4.85 -10.06 -22.93
CA ALA A 212 -5.36 -10.51 -21.64
C ALA A 212 -5.40 -9.39 -20.57
N LEU A 213 -4.43 -8.46 -20.58
CA LEU A 213 -4.47 -7.27 -19.74
C LEU A 213 -5.63 -6.33 -20.11
N ASP A 214 -5.86 -6.12 -21.40
CA ASP A 214 -6.94 -5.27 -21.90
C ASP A 214 -8.31 -5.86 -21.59
N ASN A 215 -8.44 -7.17 -21.72
CA ASN A 215 -9.64 -7.94 -21.35
C ASN A 215 -9.82 -8.10 -19.84
N LYS A 216 -8.91 -7.57 -19.00
CA LYS A 216 -8.98 -7.69 -17.52
C LYS A 216 -8.91 -9.15 -17.02
N GLU A 217 -8.34 -10.05 -17.79
CA GLU A 217 -8.09 -11.44 -17.40
C GLU A 217 -6.90 -11.52 -16.43
N THR A 218 -7.00 -10.76 -15.33
CA THR A 218 -5.89 -10.50 -14.40
C THR A 218 -6.32 -10.70 -12.97
N TYR A 219 -5.36 -11.04 -12.12
CA TYR A 219 -5.52 -11.05 -10.68
C TYR A 219 -4.22 -10.67 -9.96
N GLY A 220 -4.33 -10.39 -8.69
CA GLY A 220 -3.19 -10.13 -7.81
C GLY A 220 -3.07 -11.18 -6.73
N THR A 221 -1.86 -11.44 -6.27
CA THR A 221 -1.58 -12.22 -5.07
C THR A 221 -0.83 -11.37 -4.06
N SER A 222 -0.80 -11.80 -2.81
CA SER A 222 -0.06 -11.14 -1.73
C SER A 222 1.43 -11.50 -1.68
N GLY A 223 2.00 -12.00 -2.78
CA GLY A 223 3.41 -12.35 -2.91
C GLY A 223 3.65 -13.81 -3.28
N ASP A 224 2.79 -14.71 -2.87
CA ASP A 224 2.90 -16.12 -3.23
C ASP A 224 2.51 -16.36 -4.70
N ARG A 225 3.15 -17.33 -5.34
CA ARG A 225 2.83 -17.74 -6.70
C ARG A 225 1.64 -18.70 -6.68
N ILE A 226 0.45 -18.11 -6.69
CA ILE A 226 -0.82 -18.84 -6.69
C ILE A 226 -1.40 -18.79 -8.11
N LEU A 227 -1.79 -19.93 -8.65
CA LEU A 227 -2.64 -20.00 -9.83
C LEU A 227 -4.09 -19.97 -9.38
N LEU A 228 -4.86 -19.05 -9.93
CA LEU A 228 -6.25 -18.81 -9.55
C LEU A 228 -7.13 -18.78 -10.79
N TRP A 229 -8.22 -19.52 -10.77
CA TRP A 229 -9.35 -19.40 -11.69
C TRP A 229 -10.58 -19.03 -10.88
N PHE A 230 -11.27 -18.03 -11.32
CA PHE A 230 -12.49 -17.51 -10.71
C PHE A 230 -13.54 -17.33 -11.80
N ASP A 231 -14.51 -18.24 -11.86
CA ASP A 231 -15.45 -18.35 -12.95
C ASP A 231 -16.88 -18.14 -12.44
N LEU A 232 -17.69 -17.40 -13.21
CA LEU A 232 -19.13 -17.34 -13.05
C LEU A 232 -19.76 -18.52 -13.81
N LEU A 233 -20.54 -19.38 -13.11
CA LEU A 233 -21.12 -20.59 -13.71
C LEU A 233 -22.42 -20.35 -14.46
N ASN A 234 -23.20 -19.35 -14.06
CA ASN A 234 -24.53 -19.06 -14.57
C ASN A 234 -24.62 -17.74 -15.34
N GLY A 235 -23.57 -17.38 -16.09
CA GLY A 235 -23.61 -16.25 -17.01
C GLY A 235 -24.58 -16.53 -18.20
N ASP A 236 -24.90 -15.49 -18.95
CA ASP A 236 -25.79 -15.58 -20.15
C ASP A 236 -25.28 -16.57 -21.19
N LYS A 237 -23.99 -16.82 -21.26
CA LYS A 237 -23.33 -17.77 -22.16
C LYS A 237 -22.81 -19.03 -21.45
N GLY A 238 -23.28 -19.29 -20.23
CA GLY A 238 -22.79 -20.36 -19.36
C GLY A 238 -21.60 -19.95 -18.52
N LYS A 239 -20.60 -20.84 -18.40
CA LYS A 239 -19.39 -20.56 -17.60
C LYS A 239 -18.56 -19.43 -18.21
N MET A 240 -18.30 -18.40 -17.44
CA MET A 240 -17.57 -17.20 -17.86
C MET A 240 -16.37 -16.93 -16.92
N PRO A 241 -15.16 -16.77 -17.49
CA PRO A 241 -13.95 -16.55 -16.69
C PRO A 241 -13.88 -15.13 -16.10
N MET A 242 -12.95 -14.91 -15.16
CA MET A 242 -12.65 -13.58 -14.67
C MET A 242 -12.32 -12.61 -15.80
N GLY A 243 -12.65 -11.32 -15.63
CA GLY A 243 -12.55 -10.30 -16.68
C GLY A 243 -13.81 -10.18 -17.56
N SER A 244 -14.67 -11.19 -17.57
CA SER A 244 -15.89 -11.18 -18.38
C SER A 244 -16.93 -10.19 -17.87
N GLU A 245 -17.77 -9.72 -18.79
CA GLU A 245 -18.96 -8.92 -18.50
C GLU A 245 -20.21 -9.65 -18.97
N THR A 246 -21.19 -9.75 -18.09
CA THR A 246 -22.45 -10.43 -18.37
C THR A 246 -23.59 -9.86 -17.54
N SER A 247 -24.82 -10.11 -17.98
CA SER A 247 -26.03 -9.86 -17.19
C SER A 247 -26.61 -11.20 -16.74
N ILE A 248 -27.05 -11.24 -15.49
CA ILE A 248 -27.71 -12.42 -14.92
C ILE A 248 -29.04 -12.01 -14.28
N ASN A 249 -30.02 -12.91 -14.34
CA ASN A 249 -31.34 -12.69 -13.72
C ASN A 249 -31.50 -13.43 -12.39
N GLU A 250 -30.49 -14.17 -11.98
CA GLU A 250 -30.46 -14.96 -10.76
C GLU A 250 -29.23 -14.58 -9.92
N ASN A 251 -29.15 -15.09 -8.70
CA ASN A 251 -27.97 -14.91 -7.88
C ASN A 251 -26.74 -15.53 -8.56
N PRO A 252 -25.58 -14.84 -8.57
CA PRO A 252 -24.38 -15.36 -9.19
C PRO A 252 -23.89 -16.62 -8.47
N ILE A 253 -23.46 -17.60 -9.25
CA ILE A 253 -22.83 -18.83 -8.76
C ILE A 253 -21.38 -18.83 -9.26
N PHE A 254 -20.43 -18.82 -8.33
CA PHE A 254 -19.01 -18.79 -8.66
C PHE A 254 -18.35 -20.14 -8.36
N GLU A 255 -17.40 -20.50 -9.22
CA GLU A 255 -16.44 -21.57 -8.99
C GLU A 255 -15.04 -20.96 -8.81
N VAL A 256 -14.35 -21.40 -7.77
CA VAL A 256 -12.98 -20.96 -7.51
C VAL A 256 -12.06 -22.18 -7.49
N ASN A 257 -11.07 -22.18 -8.38
CA ASN A 257 -10.00 -23.16 -8.39
C ASN A 257 -8.67 -22.46 -8.12
N ALA A 258 -7.91 -22.95 -7.15
CA ALA A 258 -6.62 -22.38 -6.80
C ALA A 258 -5.57 -23.46 -6.59
N VAL A 259 -4.37 -23.21 -7.10
CA VAL A 259 -3.19 -24.04 -6.84
C VAL A 259 -2.16 -23.13 -6.17
N GLY A 260 -1.88 -23.40 -4.91
CA GLY A 260 -0.90 -22.66 -4.11
C GLY A 260 0.53 -22.92 -4.55
N ALA A 261 1.44 -22.06 -4.12
CA ALA A 261 2.86 -22.31 -4.26
C ALA A 261 3.27 -23.56 -3.45
N PHE A 262 4.25 -24.29 -3.95
CA PHE A 262 4.79 -25.42 -3.21
C PHE A 262 5.30 -24.96 -1.84
N LYS A 263 5.04 -25.77 -0.82
CA LYS A 263 5.59 -25.53 0.52
C LYS A 263 7.12 -25.43 0.40
N GLN A 264 7.65 -24.28 0.70
CA GLN A 264 9.09 -24.08 0.72
C GLN A 264 9.67 -24.77 1.98
N ASN A 265 10.85 -25.34 1.85
CA ASN A 265 11.58 -25.81 2.99
C ASN A 265 11.91 -24.62 3.91
N PRO A 266 11.81 -24.79 5.24
CA PRO A 266 12.23 -23.74 6.17
C PRO A 266 13.71 -23.41 5.98
N GLY A 267 14.02 -22.15 5.98
CA GLY A 267 15.39 -21.62 5.83
C GLY A 267 15.58 -20.83 4.54
N CYS A 268 16.47 -19.86 4.60
CA CYS A 268 16.90 -19.12 3.43
C CYS A 268 18.15 -19.77 2.84
N PRO A 269 18.30 -19.89 1.51
CA PRO A 269 19.56 -20.26 0.90
C PRO A 269 20.67 -19.28 1.32
N GLU A 270 21.89 -19.77 1.50
CA GLU A 270 23.02 -18.95 1.94
C GLU A 270 23.24 -17.70 1.07
N PHE A 271 23.05 -17.80 -0.25
CA PHE A 271 23.16 -16.66 -1.16
C PHE A 271 22.10 -15.57 -0.90
N SER A 272 21.02 -15.88 -0.21
CA SER A 272 20.00 -14.89 0.17
C SER A 272 20.38 -14.07 1.40
N LEU A 273 21.38 -14.54 2.15
CA LEU A 273 21.83 -13.93 3.40
C LEU A 273 23.11 -13.13 3.22
N THR A 274 23.81 -13.31 2.11
CA THR A 274 25.02 -12.54 1.80
C THR A 274 24.65 -11.16 1.29
N SER A 275 25.13 -10.19 2.00
CA SER A 275 24.98 -8.74 1.74
C SER A 275 25.56 -8.28 0.42
#